data_4ac1cba838be943cce9eab8f7d25d493
#
_entry.id   4ac1cba838be943cce9eab8f7d25d493
#
_cell.length_a   1.000
_cell.length_b   1.000
_cell.length_c   1.000
_cell.angle_alpha   90.00
_cell.angle_beta   90.00
_cell.angle_gamma   90.00
#
_symmetry.space_group_name_H-M   'P 1'
#
loop_
_entity.id
_entity.type
_entity.pdbx_description
1 polymer ?
#
loop_
_entity_poly.entity_id
_entity_poly.type
_entity_poly.pdbx_seq_one_letter_code
_entity_poly.pdbx_strand_id
1 'polypeptide(L)'
;MLKMLFFTAVRVGELVKIKVSDIDFNLCKIFIEEGKGKKDRYILFPNNFRLVLQSHLRANPKNRYLFETTRYSGFTPRRVQQIVKEYREISEIGQKIHPHLFRHQMITYLTSSGLSDSQIQLISGHESKRVWKSINIYL
;
A
#
# COMPACT_ATOMS: atom_id res chain seq x y z
N MET A 1 -5.20 7.51 -0.45
CA MET A 1 -4.21 6.83 -1.31
C MET A 1 -2.82 6.80 -0.68
N LEU A 2 -2.15 7.91 -0.40
CA LEU A 2 -0.79 7.92 0.20
C LEU A 2 -0.71 7.15 1.53
N LYS A 3 -1.70 7.33 2.41
CA LYS A 3 -1.80 6.58 3.67
C LYS A 3 -1.89 5.06 3.46
N MET A 4 -2.55 4.61 2.38
CA MET A 4 -2.57 3.19 2.03
C MET A 4 -1.18 2.68 1.71
N LEU A 5 -0.43 3.37 0.86
CA LEU A 5 0.95 3.00 0.54
C LEU A 5 1.83 2.93 1.79
N PHE A 6 1.65 3.89 2.70
CA PHE A 6 2.43 3.96 3.94
C PHE A 6 2.08 2.84 4.92
N PHE A 7 0.78 2.66 5.22
CA PHE A 7 0.35 1.74 6.28
C PHE A 7 0.31 0.26 5.89
N THR A 8 0.28 -0.07 4.59
CA THR A 8 0.06 -1.45 4.15
C THR A 8 1.23 -2.04 3.38
N ALA A 9 2.22 -1.24 3.03
CA ALA A 9 3.33 -1.64 2.16
C ALA A 9 2.89 -2.25 0.81
N VAL A 10 1.66 -1.98 0.35
CA VAL A 10 1.11 -2.48 -0.92
C VAL A 10 1.88 -1.93 -2.11
N ARG A 11 2.04 -2.74 -3.16
CA ARG A 11 2.62 -2.27 -4.42
C ARG A 11 1.62 -1.39 -5.19
N VAL A 12 2.11 -0.42 -5.94
CA VAL A 12 1.24 0.49 -6.72
C VAL A 12 0.31 -0.25 -7.66
N GLY A 13 0.84 -1.27 -8.36
CA GLY A 13 0.05 -2.07 -9.28
C GLY A 13 -1.05 -2.90 -8.60
N GLU A 14 -0.84 -3.27 -7.34
CA GLU A 14 -1.84 -3.95 -6.50
C GLU A 14 -2.87 -2.94 -5.98
N LEU A 15 -2.40 -1.79 -5.47
CA LEU A 15 -3.24 -0.74 -4.90
C LEU A 15 -4.38 -0.33 -5.84
N VAL A 16 -4.08 -0.14 -7.12
CA VAL A 16 -5.06 0.31 -8.11
C VAL A 16 -6.10 -0.74 -8.46
N LYS A 17 -5.85 -2.01 -8.12
CA LYS A 17 -6.75 -3.14 -8.37
C LYS A 17 -7.62 -3.51 -7.17
N ILE A 18 -7.38 -2.95 -6.00
CA ILE A 18 -8.16 -3.25 -4.79
C ILE A 18 -9.61 -2.84 -5.02
N LYS A 19 -10.52 -3.79 -4.88
CA LYS A 19 -11.97 -3.56 -4.90
C LYS A 19 -12.46 -3.30 -3.48
N VAL A 20 -13.55 -2.58 -3.35
CA VAL A 20 -14.20 -2.36 -2.05
C VAL A 20 -14.58 -3.69 -1.40
N SER A 21 -15.00 -4.68 -2.20
CA SER A 21 -15.34 -6.04 -1.74
C SER A 21 -14.14 -6.85 -1.20
N ASP A 22 -12.90 -6.43 -1.47
CA ASP A 22 -11.70 -7.12 -0.98
C ASP A 22 -11.35 -6.75 0.46
N ILE A 23 -12.04 -5.75 1.05
CA ILE A 23 -11.71 -5.18 2.34
C ILE A 23 -12.55 -5.82 3.44
N ASP A 24 -11.88 -6.46 4.38
CA ASP A 24 -12.48 -6.95 5.64
C ASP A 24 -12.15 -5.96 6.77
N PHE A 25 -13.14 -5.15 7.13
CA PHE A 25 -12.98 -4.16 8.18
C PHE A 25 -12.95 -4.76 9.60
N ASN A 26 -13.54 -5.94 9.80
CA ASN A 26 -13.54 -6.58 11.10
C ASN A 26 -12.16 -7.13 11.45
N LEU A 27 -11.50 -7.73 10.46
CA LEU A 27 -10.17 -8.31 10.61
C LEU A 27 -9.04 -7.36 10.16
N CYS A 28 -9.36 -6.13 9.75
CA CYS A 28 -8.40 -5.13 9.26
C CYS A 28 -7.43 -5.70 8.21
N LYS A 29 -7.97 -6.42 7.22
CA LYS A 29 -7.20 -7.04 6.13
C LYS A 29 -7.80 -6.76 4.77
N ILE A 30 -6.98 -6.82 3.75
CA ILE A 30 -7.37 -6.62 2.35
C ILE A 30 -6.85 -7.80 1.54
N PHE A 31 -7.71 -8.42 0.76
CA PHE A 31 -7.33 -9.45 -0.20
C PHE A 31 -6.60 -8.84 -1.39
N ILE A 32 -5.45 -9.38 -1.72
CA ILE A 32 -4.65 -9.00 -2.89
C ILE A 32 -4.60 -10.19 -3.82
N GLU A 33 -5.26 -10.06 -4.95
CA GLU A 33 -5.16 -10.99 -6.04
C GLU A 33 -3.83 -10.78 -6.77
N GLU A 34 -2.95 -11.77 -6.72
CA GLU A 34 -1.68 -11.75 -7.44
C GLU A 34 -1.85 -12.44 -8.79
N GLY A 35 -1.42 -11.80 -9.87
CA GLY A 35 -1.56 -12.33 -11.22
C GLY A 35 -0.74 -13.62 -11.44
N LYS A 36 -0.80 -14.12 -12.67
CA LYS A 36 -0.28 -15.41 -13.15
C LYS A 36 1.07 -15.82 -12.53
N GLY A 37 1.08 -16.96 -11.81
CA GLY A 37 2.28 -17.54 -11.21
C GLY A 37 2.63 -17.04 -9.81
N LYS A 38 1.86 -16.13 -9.24
CA LYS A 38 2.02 -15.62 -7.87
C LYS A 38 0.85 -16.05 -7.00
N LYS A 39 1.10 -16.17 -5.69
CA LYS A 39 0.07 -16.57 -4.73
C LYS A 39 -0.70 -15.35 -4.24
N ASP A 40 -2.02 -15.48 -4.20
CA ASP A 40 -2.89 -14.52 -3.53
C ASP A 40 -2.51 -14.38 -2.06
N ARG A 41 -2.68 -13.19 -1.51
CA ARG A 41 -2.37 -12.94 -0.10
C ARG A 41 -3.28 -11.88 0.50
N TYR A 42 -3.24 -11.79 1.82
CA TYR A 42 -3.83 -10.69 2.55
C TYR A 42 -2.74 -9.70 2.98
N ILE A 43 -3.03 -8.41 2.87
CA ILE A 43 -2.29 -7.36 3.55
C ILE A 43 -3.09 -6.88 4.76
N LEU A 44 -2.39 -6.44 5.79
CA LEU A 44 -2.99 -5.92 7.01
C LEU A 44 -2.91 -4.39 7.03
N PHE A 45 -3.87 -3.77 7.68
CA PHE A 45 -3.82 -2.35 7.99
C PHE A 45 -4.13 -2.11 9.48
N PRO A 46 -3.54 -1.09 10.11
CA PRO A 46 -3.74 -0.83 11.51
C PRO A 46 -5.17 -0.38 11.82
N ASN A 47 -5.64 -0.71 13.02
CA ASN A 47 -7.02 -0.44 13.43
C ASN A 47 -7.37 1.06 13.38
N ASN A 48 -6.42 1.93 13.71
CA ASN A 48 -6.63 3.38 13.62
C ASN A 48 -6.82 3.89 12.17
N PHE A 49 -6.35 3.14 11.19
CA PHE A 49 -6.56 3.46 9.76
C PHE A 49 -7.94 3.02 9.26
N ARG A 50 -8.61 2.11 9.96
CA ARG A 50 -9.95 1.62 9.61
C ARG A 50 -10.96 2.75 9.43
N LEU A 51 -11.01 3.70 10.35
CA LEU A 51 -11.94 4.83 10.29
C LEU A 51 -11.67 5.73 9.07
N VAL A 52 -10.41 5.90 8.70
CA VAL A 52 -10.03 6.69 7.51
C VAL A 52 -10.54 6.01 6.23
N LEU A 53 -10.38 4.68 6.12
CA LEU A 53 -10.89 3.92 4.98
C LEU A 53 -12.42 3.96 4.92
N GLN A 54 -13.09 3.75 6.04
CA GLN A 54 -14.56 3.81 6.12
C GLN A 54 -15.08 5.18 5.73
N SER A 55 -14.46 6.27 6.18
CA SER A 55 -14.83 7.64 5.79
C SER A 55 -14.67 7.86 4.29
N HIS A 56 -13.57 7.36 3.71
CA HIS A 56 -13.35 7.43 2.27
C HIS A 56 -14.46 6.72 1.48
N LEU A 57 -14.86 5.53 1.90
CA LEU A 57 -15.91 4.77 1.22
C LEU A 57 -17.30 5.39 1.40
N ARG A 58 -17.59 6.00 2.56
CA ARG A 58 -18.85 6.74 2.77
C ARG A 58 -18.93 7.95 1.85
N ALA A 59 -17.82 8.64 1.62
CA ALA A 59 -17.74 9.76 0.69
C ALA A 59 -17.84 9.33 -0.79
N ASN A 60 -17.57 8.05 -1.09
CA ASN A 60 -17.55 7.50 -2.43
C ASN A 60 -18.36 6.18 -2.51
N PRO A 61 -19.68 6.21 -2.22
CA PRO A 61 -20.47 4.99 -2.02
C PRO A 61 -20.69 4.16 -3.29
N LYS A 62 -20.44 4.74 -4.45
CA LYS A 62 -20.61 4.08 -5.76
C LYS A 62 -19.33 3.42 -6.28
N ASN A 63 -18.23 3.58 -5.58
CA ASN A 63 -16.95 3.02 -6.01
C ASN A 63 -16.98 1.49 -6.02
N ARG A 64 -16.51 0.91 -7.11
CA ARG A 64 -16.18 -0.52 -7.21
C ARG A 64 -14.75 -0.78 -6.73
N TYR A 65 -13.82 0.07 -7.14
CA TYR A 65 -12.43 0.05 -6.67
C TYR A 65 -12.27 0.96 -5.45
N LEU A 66 -11.32 0.63 -4.60
CA LEU A 66 -11.02 1.45 -3.41
C LEU A 66 -10.75 2.91 -3.80
N PHE A 67 -10.05 3.12 -4.88
CA PHE A 67 -9.79 4.44 -5.45
C PHE A 67 -10.24 4.48 -6.92
N GLU A 68 -11.15 5.38 -7.20
CA GLU A 68 -11.65 5.63 -8.55
C GLU A 68 -11.49 7.09 -8.95
N THR A 69 -11.38 7.31 -10.24
CA THR A 69 -11.44 8.65 -10.84
C THR A 69 -12.88 9.16 -10.87
N THR A 70 -13.07 10.45 -11.15
CA THR A 70 -14.39 11.05 -11.37
C THR A 70 -15.18 10.39 -12.51
N ARG A 71 -14.52 9.62 -13.37
CA ARG A 71 -15.14 8.85 -14.46
C ARG A 71 -15.50 7.42 -14.05
N TYR A 72 -15.51 7.12 -12.75
CA TYR A 72 -15.80 5.78 -12.20
C TYR A 72 -14.91 4.67 -12.77
N SER A 73 -13.65 4.98 -13.03
CA SER A 73 -12.62 4.02 -13.43
C SER A 73 -11.50 3.99 -12.42
N GLY A 74 -10.86 2.83 -12.25
CA GLY A 74 -9.69 2.71 -11.37
C GLY A 74 -8.53 3.58 -11.83
N PHE A 75 -7.69 3.98 -10.88
CA PHE A 75 -6.44 4.68 -11.20
C PHE A 75 -5.45 3.77 -11.91
N THR A 76 -4.57 4.34 -12.72
CA THR A 76 -3.41 3.65 -13.25
C THR A 76 -2.21 3.81 -12.32
N PRO A 77 -1.24 2.87 -12.33
CA PRO A 77 0.01 3.02 -11.57
C PRO A 77 0.73 4.33 -11.87
N ARG A 78 0.75 4.73 -13.14
CA ARG A 78 1.36 5.99 -13.58
C ARG A 78 0.69 7.21 -12.92
N ARG A 79 -0.65 7.22 -12.83
CA ARG A 79 -1.37 8.34 -12.18
C ARG A 79 -1.08 8.39 -10.68
N VAL A 80 -0.96 7.25 -10.01
CA VAL A 80 -0.56 7.20 -8.60
C VAL A 80 0.84 7.79 -8.40
N GLN A 81 1.78 7.45 -9.27
CA GLN A 81 3.13 8.03 -9.25
C GLN A 81 3.12 9.55 -9.44
N GLN A 82 2.29 10.06 -10.36
CA GLN A 82 2.10 11.50 -10.57
C GLN A 82 1.54 12.18 -9.32
N ILE A 83 0.53 11.59 -8.68
CA ILE A 83 -0.06 12.11 -7.43
C ILE A 83 1.01 12.19 -6.34
N VAL A 84 1.83 11.17 -6.16
CA VAL A 84 2.93 11.18 -5.18
C VAL A 84 3.90 12.32 -5.49
N LYS A 85 4.23 12.53 -6.75
CA LYS A 85 5.11 13.63 -7.18
C LYS A 85 4.47 15.00 -6.91
N GLU A 86 3.20 15.19 -7.25
CA GLU A 86 2.45 16.43 -6.99
C GLU A 86 2.46 16.79 -5.50
N TYR A 87 2.17 15.81 -4.61
CA TYR A 87 2.19 16.04 -3.16
C TYR A 87 3.60 16.35 -2.64
N ARG A 88 4.63 15.73 -3.19
CA ARG A 88 6.02 16.05 -2.85
C ARG A 88 6.35 17.51 -3.18
N GLU A 89 5.96 17.97 -4.37
CA GLU A 89 6.19 19.34 -4.83
C GLU A 89 5.46 20.36 -3.94
N ILE A 90 4.19 20.11 -3.61
CA ILE A 90 3.40 20.95 -2.71
C ILE A 90 4.01 21.00 -1.30
N SER A 91 4.57 19.89 -0.83
CA SER A 91 5.14 19.78 0.53
C SER A 91 6.56 20.33 0.64
N GLU A 92 7.15 20.81 -0.46
CA GLU A 92 8.52 21.34 -0.53
C GLU A 92 9.58 20.36 -0.01
N ILE A 93 9.30 19.05 -0.03
CA ILE A 93 10.22 18.02 0.41
C ILE A 93 11.31 17.84 -0.65
N GLY A 94 12.57 18.19 -0.29
CA GLY A 94 13.72 18.09 -1.19
C GLY A 94 14.08 16.65 -1.60
N GLN A 95 13.75 15.65 -0.78
CA GLN A 95 14.03 14.25 -1.06
C GLN A 95 13.11 13.70 -2.17
N LYS A 96 13.66 12.83 -3.03
CA LYS A 96 12.85 12.10 -3.99
C LYS A 96 11.90 11.14 -3.27
N ILE A 97 10.60 11.38 -3.39
CA ILE A 97 9.56 10.51 -2.88
C ILE A 97 8.89 9.80 -4.06
N HIS A 98 8.79 8.48 -3.97
CA HIS A 98 8.11 7.62 -4.93
C HIS A 98 7.35 6.51 -4.18
N PRO A 99 6.38 5.83 -4.79
CA PRO A 99 5.55 4.85 -4.08
C PRO A 99 6.32 3.73 -3.38
N HIS A 100 7.42 3.26 -3.97
CA HIS A 100 8.27 2.24 -3.34
C HIS A 100 8.95 2.71 -2.05
N LEU A 101 9.18 4.02 -1.89
CA LEU A 101 9.75 4.55 -0.65
C LEU A 101 8.83 4.30 0.55
N PHE A 102 7.53 4.48 0.38
CA PHE A 102 6.55 4.19 1.44
C PHE A 102 6.63 2.72 1.87
N ARG A 103 6.73 1.82 0.90
CA ARG A 103 6.89 0.40 1.16
C ARG A 103 8.21 0.09 1.88
N HIS A 104 9.31 0.69 1.47
CA HIS A 104 10.61 0.55 2.14
C HIS A 104 10.55 1.05 3.58
N GLN A 105 9.97 2.21 3.81
CA GLN A 105 9.83 2.77 5.16
C GLN A 105 9.00 1.87 6.07
N MET A 106 7.88 1.32 5.57
CA MET A 106 7.07 0.41 6.35
C MET A 106 7.82 -0.88 6.69
N ILE A 107 8.54 -1.46 5.74
CA ILE A 107 9.35 -2.66 5.95
C ILE A 107 10.46 -2.38 6.98
N THR A 108 11.17 -1.26 6.86
CA THR A 108 12.20 -0.85 7.83
C THR A 108 11.62 -0.69 9.23
N TYR A 109 10.45 -0.06 9.34
CA TYR A 109 9.74 0.08 10.61
C TYR A 109 9.39 -1.28 11.21
N LEU A 110 8.85 -2.22 10.45
CA LEU A 110 8.51 -3.56 10.91
C LEU A 110 9.76 -4.34 11.37
N THR A 111 10.86 -4.20 10.64
CA THR A 111 12.15 -4.80 11.02
C THR A 111 12.67 -4.24 12.34
N SER A 112 12.65 -2.92 12.49
CA SER A 112 13.08 -2.27 13.75
C SER A 112 12.16 -2.55 14.92
N SER A 113 10.90 -2.91 14.65
CA SER A 113 9.93 -3.36 15.65
C SER A 113 10.12 -4.81 16.09
N GLY A 114 11.14 -5.51 15.57
CA GLY A 114 11.49 -6.87 15.98
C GLY A 114 10.74 -7.99 15.28
N LEU A 115 10.01 -7.69 14.19
CA LEU A 115 9.38 -8.75 13.40
C LEU A 115 10.45 -9.56 12.64
N SER A 116 10.23 -10.88 12.56
CA SER A 116 11.09 -11.75 11.75
C SER A 116 10.90 -11.52 10.25
N ASP A 117 11.92 -11.86 9.46
CA ASP A 117 11.86 -11.78 8.00
C ASP A 117 10.64 -12.51 7.43
N SER A 118 10.30 -13.67 8.00
CA SER A 118 9.14 -14.47 7.60
C SER A 118 7.83 -13.75 7.84
N GLN A 119 7.68 -13.09 9.00
CA GLN A 119 6.48 -12.31 9.33
C GLN A 119 6.33 -11.10 8.40
N ILE A 120 7.43 -10.39 8.15
CA ILE A 120 7.43 -9.24 7.24
C ILE A 120 7.15 -9.68 5.80
N GLN A 121 7.67 -10.83 5.39
CA GLN A 121 7.38 -11.40 4.08
C GLN A 121 5.89 -11.70 3.89
N LEU A 122 5.22 -12.23 4.90
CA LEU A 122 3.78 -12.45 4.88
C LEU A 122 2.99 -11.14 4.72
N ILE A 123 3.39 -10.09 5.41
CA ILE A 123 2.72 -8.78 5.36
C ILE A 123 2.98 -8.09 4.01
N SER A 124 4.22 -8.09 3.55
CA SER A 124 4.66 -7.32 2.39
C SER A 124 4.59 -8.07 1.05
N GLY A 125 4.52 -9.41 1.09
CA GLY A 125 4.55 -10.25 -0.11
C GLY A 125 5.88 -10.17 -0.89
N HIS A 126 7.00 -10.01 -0.21
CA HIS A 126 8.33 -10.09 -0.85
C HIS A 126 8.75 -11.54 -1.05
N GLU A 127 9.18 -11.88 -2.25
CA GLU A 127 9.58 -13.26 -2.59
C GLU A 127 11.05 -13.59 -2.34
N SER A 128 11.92 -12.61 -2.08
CA SER A 128 13.35 -12.90 -1.95
C SER A 128 14.09 -12.14 -0.86
N LYS A 129 14.96 -12.87 -0.15
CA LYS A 129 15.94 -12.36 0.83
C LYS A 129 16.90 -11.29 0.26
N ARG A 130 17.01 -11.14 -1.05
CA ARG A 130 17.90 -10.16 -1.71
C ARG A 130 17.49 -8.72 -1.48
N VAL A 131 16.19 -8.48 -1.32
CA VAL A 131 15.66 -7.12 -1.09
C VAL A 131 16.04 -6.62 0.31
N TRP A 132 16.24 -7.52 1.27
CA TRP A 132 16.58 -7.20 2.65
C TRP A 132 18.00 -6.64 2.83
N LYS A 133 18.96 -7.14 2.04
CA LYS A 133 20.34 -6.62 2.10
C LYS A 133 20.48 -5.17 1.65
N SER A 134 19.58 -4.70 0.79
CA SER A 134 19.57 -3.30 0.35
C SER A 134 18.86 -2.36 1.34
N ILE A 135 18.00 -2.89 2.21
CA ILE A 135 17.28 -2.11 3.23
C ILE A 135 18.16 -1.83 4.45
N ASN A 136 19.01 -2.80 4.84
CA ASN A 136 19.95 -2.65 5.96
C ASN A 136 21.10 -1.64 5.71
N ILE A 137 21.22 -1.11 4.49
CA ILE A 137 22.25 -0.10 4.17
C ILE A 137 21.85 1.32 4.65
N TYR A 138 20.59 1.52 5.02
CA TYR A 138 20.05 2.84 5.43
C TYR A 138 19.69 2.94 6.93
N LEU A 139 20.10 1.97 7.71
CA LEU A 139 20.13 2.01 9.18
C LEU A 139 21.55 2.36 9.62
#